data_a7af82139ad6320a227d4fa74c7f90fc
#
_entry.id   a7af82139ad6320a227d4fa74c7f90fc
#
_cell.length_a   1.000
_cell.length_b   1.000
_cell.length_c   1.000
_cell.angle_alpha   90.00
_cell.angle_beta   90.00
_cell.angle_gamma   90.00
#
_symmetry.space_group_name_H-M   'P 1'
#
loop_
_entity.id
_entity.type
_entity.pdbx_description
1 polymer ?
#
loop_
_entity_poly.entity_id
_entity_poly.type
_entity_poly.pdbx_seq_one_letter_code
_entity_poly.pdbx_strand_id
1 'polypeptide(L)'
;MAIVSGQPHGVWQITARMKLPNASALIVERNKILQYLLNPLHRYGAVKERFFTAFGFRADAWQILAEALRTHGRTHEIVRAHETGFGPRYVVEGELNTPVGRRPRVRSVWQFDKGTIAPRLITAYPMEDS
;
A
#
# COMPACT_ATOMS: atom_id res chain seq x y z
N MET A 1 11.15 -9.22 16.28
CA MET A 1 10.24 -9.57 15.72
C MET A 1 8.95 -9.40 16.11
N ALA A 2 8.10 -9.23 15.72
CA ALA A 2 7.19 -8.48 15.90
C ALA A 2 5.84 -8.72 16.18
N ILE A 3 5.32 -9.75 15.89
CA ILE A 3 3.95 -10.01 16.16
C ILE A 3 3.86 -10.61 17.54
N VAL A 4 3.06 -10.01 18.37
CA VAL A 4 3.02 -10.38 19.74
C VAL A 4 1.83 -11.24 20.07
N SER A 5 0.67 -10.92 19.51
CA SER A 5 -0.50 -11.72 19.79
C SER A 5 -1.42 -11.73 18.59
N GLY A 6 -2.06 -12.86 18.37
CA GLY A 6 -3.09 -12.99 17.36
C GLY A 6 -4.44 -12.86 17.99
N GLN A 7 -5.37 -12.33 17.23
CA GLN A 7 -6.76 -12.28 17.62
C GLN A 7 -7.48 -13.51 17.11
N PRO A 8 -8.61 -13.89 17.70
CA PRO A 8 -9.34 -15.07 17.23
C PRO A 8 -9.75 -15.02 15.77
N HIS A 9 -9.78 -13.85 15.18
CA HIS A 9 -10.20 -13.68 13.79
C HIS A 9 -9.02 -13.49 12.85
N GLY A 10 -7.81 -13.89 13.23
CA GLY A 10 -6.65 -13.77 12.37
C GLY A 10 -6.07 -12.37 12.28
N VAL A 11 -6.46 -11.49 13.17
CA VAL A 11 -5.91 -10.14 13.23
C VAL A 11 -4.78 -10.12 14.25
N TRP A 12 -3.66 -9.55 13.85
CA TRP A 12 -2.46 -9.52 14.67
C TRP A 12 -2.16 -8.09 15.11
N GLN A 13 -1.77 -7.94 16.37
CA GLN A 13 -1.30 -6.67 16.86
C GLN A 13 0.20 -6.58 16.73
N ILE A 14 0.67 -5.46 16.20
CA ILE A 14 2.08 -5.23 16.01
C ILE A 14 2.57 -4.37 17.16
N THR A 15 3.39 -4.94 18.03
CA THR A 15 3.89 -4.22 19.21
C THR A 15 5.34 -3.83 19.08
N ALA A 16 6.03 -4.29 18.05
CA ALA A 16 7.39 -3.89 17.74
C ALA A 16 7.44 -3.38 16.32
N ARG A 17 8.39 -2.51 16.04
CA ARG A 17 8.52 -1.95 14.71
C ARG A 17 8.83 -3.04 13.71
N MET A 18 8.08 -3.05 12.61
CA MET A 18 8.16 -4.11 11.65
C MET A 18 7.87 -3.57 10.27
N LYS A 19 8.66 -4.00 9.29
CA LYS A 19 8.46 -3.61 7.90
C LYS A 19 8.01 -4.81 7.09
N LEU A 20 7.53 -4.54 5.88
CA LEU A 20 7.09 -5.60 4.99
C LEU A 20 8.22 -6.58 4.72
N PRO A 21 7.95 -7.88 4.68
CA PRO A 21 8.97 -8.86 4.30
C PRO A 21 9.37 -8.63 2.85
N ASN A 22 10.64 -8.92 2.55
CA ASN A 22 11.20 -8.75 1.21
C ASN A 22 10.90 -7.37 0.62
N ALA A 23 11.12 -6.35 1.43
CA ALA A 23 10.70 -4.99 1.10
C ALA A 23 11.40 -4.42 -0.13
N SER A 24 12.54 -4.99 -0.52
CA SER A 24 13.22 -4.54 -1.74
C SER A 24 12.59 -5.10 -3.01
N ALA A 25 11.67 -6.03 -2.89
CA ALA A 25 11.05 -6.71 -4.03
C ALA A 25 9.54 -6.53 -4.10
N LEU A 26 9.00 -5.51 -3.45
CA LEU A 26 7.56 -5.27 -3.45
C LEU A 26 7.01 -5.12 -4.85
N ILE A 27 5.83 -5.68 -5.07
CA ILE A 27 5.20 -5.75 -6.40
C ILE A 27 4.08 -4.73 -6.47
N VAL A 28 4.18 -3.82 -7.44
CA VAL A 28 3.09 -2.91 -7.78
C VAL A 28 2.80 -3.13 -9.26
N GLU A 29 1.69 -3.79 -9.54
CA GLU A 29 1.37 -4.16 -10.91
C GLU A 29 0.86 -2.96 -11.70
N ARG A 30 1.24 -2.90 -12.97
CA ARG A 30 0.81 -1.81 -13.85
C ARG A 30 -0.71 -1.67 -13.87
N ASN A 31 -1.42 -2.79 -13.96
CA ASN A 31 -2.88 -2.76 -14.02
C ASN A 31 -3.50 -2.21 -12.74
N LYS A 32 -2.87 -2.45 -11.59
CA LYS A 32 -3.33 -1.87 -10.34
C LYS A 32 -3.31 -0.35 -10.40
N ILE A 33 -2.30 0.21 -11.04
CA ILE A 33 -2.19 1.65 -11.19
C ILE A 33 -3.18 2.16 -12.25
N LEU A 34 -3.10 1.61 -13.46
CA LEU A 34 -3.81 2.20 -14.60
C LEU A 34 -5.29 1.86 -14.64
N GLN A 35 -5.67 0.67 -14.15
CA GLN A 35 -7.06 0.25 -14.23
C GLN A 35 -7.80 0.43 -12.92
N TYR A 36 -7.13 0.91 -11.89
CA TYR A 36 -7.77 1.12 -10.60
C TYR A 36 -7.38 2.46 -9.98
N LEU A 37 -6.13 2.62 -9.51
CA LEU A 37 -5.77 3.81 -8.73
C LEU A 37 -5.79 5.11 -9.53
N LEU A 38 -5.51 5.05 -10.82
CA LEU A 38 -5.54 6.23 -11.71
C LEU A 38 -6.62 6.12 -12.77
N ASN A 39 -7.66 5.35 -12.51
CA ASN A 39 -8.75 5.19 -13.46
C ASN A 39 -9.97 5.97 -12.99
N PRO A 40 -10.31 7.11 -13.63
CA PRO A 40 -11.45 7.91 -13.20
C PRO A 40 -12.79 7.24 -13.43
N LEU A 41 -12.81 6.16 -14.23
CA LEU A 41 -14.05 5.46 -14.54
C LEU A 41 -14.25 4.21 -13.67
N HIS A 42 -13.27 3.87 -12.85
CA HIS A 42 -13.38 2.68 -12.01
C HIS A 42 -14.34 2.94 -10.86
N ARG A 43 -15.23 1.99 -10.62
CA ARG A 43 -16.27 2.12 -9.61
C ARG A 43 -15.72 2.49 -8.23
N TYR A 44 -14.61 1.86 -7.83
CA TYR A 44 -14.01 2.10 -6.52
C TYR A 44 -12.72 2.91 -6.58
N GLY A 45 -12.16 3.06 -7.77
CA GLY A 45 -10.90 3.77 -7.94
C GLY A 45 -11.04 5.24 -8.22
N ALA A 46 -12.22 5.71 -8.62
CA ALA A 46 -12.38 7.09 -9.05
C ALA A 46 -12.02 8.11 -7.98
N VAL A 47 -12.36 7.83 -6.72
CA VAL A 47 -12.01 8.72 -5.61
C VAL A 47 -10.50 8.73 -5.40
N LYS A 48 -9.87 7.57 -5.53
CA LYS A 48 -8.41 7.46 -5.38
C LYS A 48 -7.70 8.15 -6.51
N GLU A 49 -8.24 8.03 -7.73
CA GLU A 49 -7.67 8.71 -8.88
C GLU A 49 -7.66 10.22 -8.67
N ARG A 50 -8.75 10.80 -8.18
CA ARG A 50 -8.79 12.23 -7.91
C ARG A 50 -7.74 12.65 -6.89
N PHE A 51 -7.56 11.84 -5.85
CA PHE A 51 -6.56 12.12 -4.83
C PHE A 51 -5.14 12.09 -5.44
N PHE A 52 -4.79 11.00 -6.11
CA PHE A 52 -3.42 10.86 -6.62
C PHE A 52 -3.14 11.88 -7.72
N THR A 53 -4.10 12.16 -8.57
CA THR A 53 -3.92 13.15 -9.62
C THR A 53 -3.72 14.55 -9.03
N ALA A 54 -4.42 14.86 -7.95
CA ALA A 54 -4.26 16.16 -7.28
C ALA A 54 -2.84 16.35 -6.74
N PHE A 55 -2.13 15.25 -6.46
CA PHE A 55 -0.75 15.32 -5.98
C PHE A 55 0.27 15.13 -7.10
N GLY A 56 -0.18 15.19 -8.36
CA GLY A 56 0.73 15.23 -9.49
C GLY A 56 1.00 13.89 -10.17
N PHE A 57 0.36 12.82 -9.73
CA PHE A 57 0.54 11.53 -10.40
C PHE A 57 -0.30 11.48 -11.66
N ARG A 58 0.24 10.87 -12.72
CA ARG A 58 -0.39 10.85 -14.03
C ARG A 58 -0.33 9.44 -14.61
N ALA A 59 -1.36 9.09 -15.37
CA ALA A 59 -1.41 7.77 -16.00
C ALA A 59 -0.29 7.57 -17.02
N ASP A 60 0.09 8.63 -17.74
CA ASP A 60 1.15 8.54 -18.74
C ASP A 60 2.55 8.44 -18.13
N ALA A 61 2.64 8.57 -16.81
CA ALA A 61 3.88 8.34 -16.06
C ALA A 61 3.56 7.47 -14.86
N TRP A 62 2.84 6.39 -15.08
CA TRP A 62 2.33 5.53 -14.01
C TRP A 62 3.44 4.94 -13.15
N GLN A 63 4.64 4.77 -13.70
CA GLN A 63 5.78 4.21 -12.96
C GLN A 63 6.16 5.09 -11.77
N ILE A 64 5.89 6.39 -11.85
CA ILE A 64 6.21 7.31 -10.75
C ILE A 64 5.34 6.98 -9.54
N LEU A 65 4.05 6.73 -9.74
CA LEU A 65 3.20 6.32 -8.62
C LEU A 65 3.58 4.93 -8.12
N ALA A 66 3.89 4.00 -9.04
CA ALA A 66 4.30 2.66 -8.64
C ALA A 66 5.53 2.72 -7.74
N GLU A 67 6.53 3.52 -8.11
CA GLU A 67 7.74 3.62 -7.30
C GLU A 67 7.49 4.36 -5.98
N ALA A 68 6.64 5.38 -5.99
CA ALA A 68 6.28 6.07 -4.76
C ALA A 68 5.61 5.11 -3.77
N LEU A 69 4.76 4.21 -4.27
CA LEU A 69 4.09 3.23 -3.41
C LEU A 69 5.05 2.15 -2.93
N ARG A 70 6.00 1.71 -3.76
CA ARG A 70 7.03 0.78 -3.29
C ARG A 70 7.86 1.41 -2.18
N THR A 71 8.26 2.66 -2.35
CA THR A 71 9.01 3.38 -1.33
C THR A 71 8.20 3.52 -0.06
N HIS A 72 6.90 3.82 -0.20
CA HIS A 72 6.00 3.92 0.95
C HIS A 72 5.98 2.61 1.74
N GLY A 73 5.79 1.49 1.04
CA GLY A 73 5.75 0.19 1.70
C GLY A 73 7.09 -0.22 2.28
N ARG A 74 8.19 0.17 1.61
CA ARG A 74 9.52 -0.22 2.03
C ARG A 74 10.02 0.55 3.25
N THR A 75 9.62 1.81 3.37
CA THR A 75 10.22 2.70 4.37
C THR A 75 9.34 2.94 5.60
N HIS A 76 8.07 2.59 5.54
CA HIS A 76 7.17 2.78 6.68
C HIS A 76 6.84 1.45 7.34
N GLU A 77 6.32 1.53 8.55
CA GLU A 77 6.11 0.34 9.36
C GLU A 77 4.71 -0.20 9.18
N ILE A 78 4.60 -1.52 9.33
CA ILE A 78 3.32 -2.20 9.35
C ILE A 78 2.57 -1.76 10.62
N VAL A 79 1.32 -1.34 10.45
CA VAL A 79 0.47 -0.98 11.57
C VAL A 79 -0.58 -2.06 11.85
N ARG A 80 -0.80 -2.96 10.90
CA ARG A 80 -1.76 -4.05 11.09
C ARG A 80 -1.37 -5.21 10.20
N ALA A 81 -1.50 -6.43 10.71
CA ALA A 81 -1.36 -7.65 9.95
C ALA A 81 -2.61 -8.46 10.12
N HIS A 82 -3.10 -9.04 9.03
CA HIS A 82 -4.35 -9.78 9.02
C HIS A 82 -4.14 -11.06 8.22
N GLU A 83 -4.39 -12.21 8.85
CA GLU A 83 -4.24 -13.49 8.16
C GLU A 83 -5.44 -13.72 7.23
N THR A 84 -5.17 -14.16 6.01
CA THR A 84 -6.21 -14.56 5.07
C THR A 84 -5.95 -15.99 4.62
N GLY A 85 -6.92 -16.61 3.97
CA GLY A 85 -6.73 -17.94 3.43
C GLY A 85 -5.63 -18.03 2.38
N PHE A 86 -5.22 -16.88 1.81
CA PHE A 86 -4.20 -16.84 0.77
C PHE A 86 -2.84 -16.37 1.30
N GLY A 87 -2.74 -16.04 2.56
CA GLY A 87 -1.54 -15.50 3.17
C GLY A 87 -1.84 -14.20 3.90
N PRO A 88 -0.85 -13.63 4.59
CA PRO A 88 -1.09 -12.42 5.38
C PRO A 88 -1.32 -11.19 4.52
N ARG A 89 -2.13 -10.29 5.06
CA ARG A 89 -2.37 -8.97 4.47
C ARG A 89 -1.86 -7.92 5.46
N TYR A 90 -1.11 -6.97 4.95
CA TYR A 90 -0.46 -5.96 5.78
C TYR A 90 -0.96 -4.58 5.43
N VAL A 91 -1.07 -3.73 6.44
CA VAL A 91 -1.41 -2.32 6.26
C VAL A 91 -0.22 -1.49 6.72
N VAL A 92 0.20 -0.55 5.89
CA VAL A 92 1.32 0.36 6.15
C VAL A 92 0.80 1.78 6.08
N GLU A 93 1.21 2.62 7.04
CA GLU A 93 0.78 4.01 7.09
C GLU A 93 1.98 4.93 7.15
N GLY A 94 1.92 6.03 6.44
CA GLY A 94 2.96 7.02 6.47
C GLY A 94 2.86 8.00 5.32
N GLU A 95 3.82 8.90 5.25
CA GLU A 95 3.84 9.91 4.19
C GLU A 95 4.22 9.30 2.86
N LEU A 96 3.62 9.84 1.80
CA LEU A 96 3.89 9.42 0.43
C LEU A 96 4.63 10.54 -0.28
N ASN A 97 5.75 10.20 -0.93
CA ASN A 97 6.46 11.16 -1.77
C ASN A 97 5.64 11.42 -3.03
N THR A 98 5.53 12.66 -3.44
CA THR A 98 4.73 13.02 -4.62
C THR A 98 5.51 13.95 -5.54
N PRO A 99 5.10 14.02 -6.83
CA PRO A 99 5.76 14.93 -7.78
C PRO A 99 5.66 16.40 -7.42
N VAL A 100 4.65 16.79 -6.64
CA VAL A 100 4.49 18.21 -6.25
C VAL A 100 5.24 18.54 -4.98
N GLY A 101 5.96 17.58 -4.38
CA GLY A 101 6.78 17.83 -3.19
C GLY A 101 6.04 17.77 -1.88
N ARG A 102 4.71 17.78 -1.89
CA ARG A 102 3.92 17.62 -0.68
C ARG A 102 3.87 16.13 -0.32
N ARG A 103 3.73 15.84 0.97
CA ARG A 103 3.78 14.47 1.46
C ARG A 103 2.54 14.14 2.26
N PRO A 104 1.44 13.81 1.58
CA PRO A 104 0.22 13.43 2.30
C PRO A 104 0.41 12.08 2.99
N ARG A 105 -0.32 11.89 4.07
CA ARG A 105 -0.32 10.60 4.74
C ARG A 105 -1.25 9.64 4.00
N VAL A 106 -0.73 8.47 3.73
CA VAL A 106 -1.39 7.46 2.90
C VAL A 106 -1.33 6.12 3.60
N ARG A 107 -2.35 5.33 3.40
CA ARG A 107 -2.40 3.95 3.84
C ARG A 107 -2.25 3.07 2.61
N SER A 108 -1.29 2.15 2.63
CA SER A 108 -1.15 1.15 1.56
C SER A 108 -1.40 -0.23 2.13
N VAL A 109 -2.04 -1.07 1.33
CA VAL A 109 -2.44 -2.42 1.74
C VAL A 109 -1.77 -3.42 0.81
N TRP A 110 -1.13 -4.43 1.40
CA TRP A 110 -0.28 -5.38 0.69
C TRP A 110 -0.71 -6.80 1.02
N GLN A 111 -0.73 -7.65 0.02
CA GLN A 111 -1.05 -9.07 0.18
C GLN A 111 0.21 -9.90 -0.09
N PHE A 112 0.56 -10.76 0.86
CA PHE A 112 1.68 -11.66 0.67
C PHE A 112 1.13 -13.07 0.44
N ASP A 113 0.85 -13.37 -0.82
CA ASP A 113 0.26 -14.65 -1.17
C ASP A 113 1.21 -15.80 -0.91
N LYS A 114 0.66 -16.92 -0.44
CA LYS A 114 1.44 -18.13 -0.26
C LYS A 114 2.12 -18.52 -1.56
N GLY A 115 3.37 -18.91 -1.47
CA GLY A 115 4.11 -19.35 -2.65
C GLY A 115 4.73 -18.22 -3.44
N THR A 116 4.54 -16.95 -3.05
CA THR A 116 5.19 -15.84 -3.72
C THR A 116 6.36 -15.33 -2.88
N ILE A 117 7.23 -14.52 -3.49
CA ILE A 117 8.45 -14.09 -2.82
C ILE A 117 8.31 -12.72 -2.17
N ALA A 118 7.29 -11.95 -2.51
CA ALA A 118 7.15 -10.60 -1.97
C ALA A 118 5.69 -10.17 -1.99
N PRO A 119 5.29 -9.25 -1.08
CA PRO A 119 3.95 -8.70 -1.09
C PRO A 119 3.64 -7.90 -2.35
N ARG A 120 2.38 -7.93 -2.75
CA ARG A 120 1.87 -7.13 -3.87
C ARG A 120 0.86 -6.12 -3.36
N LEU A 121 0.82 -4.97 -4.00
CA LEU A 121 -0.11 -3.90 -3.63
C LEU A 121 -1.54 -4.31 -3.95
N ILE A 122 -2.43 -4.14 -2.96
CA ILE A 122 -3.86 -4.32 -3.15
C ILE A 122 -4.52 -2.97 -3.42
N THR A 123 -4.25 -1.98 -2.58
CA THR A 123 -4.83 -0.65 -2.71
C THR A 123 -4.02 0.36 -1.92
N ALA A 124 -4.27 1.63 -2.15
CA ALA A 124 -3.72 2.71 -1.37
C ALA A 124 -4.70 3.86 -1.37
N TYR A 125 -4.78 4.59 -0.27
CA TYR A 125 -5.74 5.68 -0.13
C TYR A 125 -5.29 6.65 0.95
N PRO A 126 -5.79 7.89 0.91
CA PRO A 126 -5.38 8.88 1.91
C PRO A 126 -5.94 8.55 3.28
N MET A 127 -5.17 8.93 4.31
CA MET A 127 -5.66 8.84 5.69
C MET A 127 -6.50 10.07 5.99
N GLU A 128 -7.56 9.86 6.76
CA GLU A 128 -8.54 10.92 6.93
C GLU A 128 -8.11 12.05 7.82
N ASP A 129 -7.33 11.75 8.79
CA ASP A 129 -7.05 12.73 9.81
C ASP A 129 -5.81 13.52 9.55
N SER A 130 -5.34 13.49 8.40
CA SER A 130 -4.06 14.12 8.09
C SER A 130 -4.00 15.60 8.42
#